data_2e61bd9133a7dc2b84076673fe90088a
#
_entry.id   2e61bd9133a7dc2b84076673fe90088a
#
_cell.length_a   1.000
_cell.length_b   1.000
_cell.length_c   1.000
_cell.angle_alpha   90.00
_cell.angle_beta   90.00
_cell.angle_gamma   90.00
#
_symmetry.space_group_name_H-M   'P 1'
#
loop_
_entity.id
_entity.type
_entity.pdbx_description
1 polymer ?
#
loop_
_entity_poly.entity_id
_entity_poly.type
_entity_poly.pdbx_seq_one_letter_code
_entity_poly.pdbx_strand_id
1 'polypeptide(L)'
;MLVLPGAATTDRRLNVTSNLASSSGTKEADALRIPNAVRATVDPVLEWIDGFCTEHLDDEYARLSAKMAAKLARKRPSPLLRGDGRIWAASIVYTVGQVNFLNDPSLTPHLTTDQFSAASGVPKSTLANKARLIRDTLNTGQFDPDFCRRDLLARNPMAWMIEVNGLVVDARMLPPELQAEARRRGLIPDLDALG
;
A
#
# COMPACT_ATOMS: atom_id res chain seq x y z
N MET A 1 -7.93 -13.09 -36.12
CA MET A 1 -9.19 -12.79 -36.83
C MET A 1 -10.32 -13.06 -35.83
N LEU A 2 -10.77 -12.03 -35.15
CA LEU A 2 -11.83 -12.13 -34.15
C LEU A 2 -13.11 -11.57 -34.77
N VAL A 3 -14.09 -12.43 -34.91
CA VAL A 3 -15.41 -12.10 -35.48
C VAL A 3 -16.29 -11.57 -34.36
N LEU A 4 -16.88 -10.39 -34.57
CA LEU A 4 -17.92 -9.81 -33.70
C LEU A 4 -19.30 -10.35 -34.10
N PRO A 5 -20.15 -10.82 -33.20
CA PRO A 5 -21.57 -11.01 -33.45
C PRO A 5 -22.35 -9.73 -33.12
N GLY A 6 -23.38 -9.54 -33.96
CA GLY A 6 -24.19 -8.34 -34.07
C GLY A 6 -25.07 -7.98 -32.88
N ALA A 7 -25.59 -6.78 -32.99
CA ALA A 7 -26.46 -6.07 -32.07
C ALA A 7 -27.74 -6.80 -31.71
N ALA A 8 -28.02 -6.91 -30.41
CA ALA A 8 -29.37 -7.05 -29.88
C ALA A 8 -29.58 -5.99 -28.81
N THR A 9 -30.39 -4.99 -29.14
CA THR A 9 -30.91 -3.96 -28.26
C THR A 9 -31.77 -4.60 -27.18
N THR A 10 -31.34 -4.52 -25.93
CA THR A 10 -32.24 -4.68 -24.78
C THR A 10 -31.79 -3.70 -23.67
N ASP A 11 -32.63 -2.71 -23.49
CA ASP A 11 -32.61 -1.73 -22.40
C ASP A 11 -32.54 -2.44 -21.04
N ARG A 12 -31.42 -2.32 -20.35
CA ARG A 12 -31.26 -2.59 -18.94
C ARG A 12 -30.42 -1.52 -18.29
N ARG A 13 -30.99 -0.31 -18.19
CA ARG A 13 -30.60 0.61 -17.12
C ARG A 13 -31.02 -0.06 -15.82
N LEU A 14 -30.07 -0.56 -15.05
CA LEU A 14 -30.20 -0.72 -13.59
C LEU A 14 -28.86 -1.21 -12.99
N ASN A 15 -28.34 -0.41 -12.05
CA ASN A 15 -27.42 -0.82 -10.98
C ASN A 15 -25.98 -1.22 -11.29
N VAL A 16 -25.19 -0.38 -11.96
CA VAL A 16 -23.72 -0.57 -12.03
C VAL A 16 -22.97 0.22 -10.95
N THR A 17 -23.59 1.24 -10.36
CA THR A 17 -22.92 2.15 -9.40
C THR A 17 -22.84 1.64 -7.95
N SER A 18 -23.65 0.66 -7.54
CA SER A 18 -23.65 0.14 -6.17
C SER A 18 -22.69 -1.02 -5.91
N ASN A 19 -22.25 -1.74 -6.95
CA ASN A 19 -21.35 -2.90 -6.79
C ASN A 19 -19.85 -2.56 -6.85
N LEU A 20 -19.46 -1.40 -7.38
CA LEU A 20 -18.05 -1.00 -7.47
C LEU A 20 -17.50 -0.45 -6.15
N ALA A 21 -18.32 0.30 -5.40
CA ALA A 21 -17.94 0.79 -4.08
C ALA A 21 -17.83 -0.34 -3.03
N SER A 22 -18.61 -1.41 -3.17
CA SER A 22 -18.58 -2.56 -2.24
C SER A 22 -17.36 -3.46 -2.41
N SER A 23 -16.76 -3.56 -3.60
CA SER A 23 -15.63 -4.47 -3.85
C SER A 23 -14.28 -3.89 -3.41
N SER A 24 -14.08 -2.58 -3.48
CA SER A 24 -12.86 -1.93 -3.02
C SER A 24 -12.79 -1.89 -1.48
N GLY A 25 -13.87 -1.54 -0.81
CA GLY A 25 -13.96 -1.56 0.66
C GLY A 25 -13.74 -2.97 1.25
N THR A 26 -14.18 -4.03 0.57
CA THR A 26 -13.98 -5.41 1.03
C THR A 26 -12.51 -5.84 0.90
N LYS A 27 -11.82 -5.47 -0.18
CA LYS A 27 -10.39 -5.78 -0.37
C LYS A 27 -9.51 -5.03 0.65
N GLU A 28 -9.82 -3.78 0.95
CA GLU A 28 -9.08 -2.99 1.92
C GLU A 28 -9.32 -3.48 3.35
N ALA A 29 -10.55 -3.79 3.72
CA ALA A 29 -10.87 -4.40 5.00
C ALA A 29 -10.16 -5.75 5.20
N ASP A 30 -10.05 -6.58 4.14
CA ASP A 30 -9.29 -7.84 4.21
C ASP A 30 -7.78 -7.58 4.27
N ALA A 31 -7.27 -6.55 3.61
CA ALA A 31 -5.85 -6.16 3.66
C ALA A 31 -5.41 -5.76 5.08
N LEU A 32 -6.30 -5.12 5.85
CA LEU A 32 -6.07 -4.68 7.23
C LEU A 32 -6.42 -5.77 8.28
N ARG A 33 -6.92 -6.92 7.87
CA ARG A 33 -7.36 -7.97 8.78
C ARG A 33 -6.20 -8.57 9.59
N ILE A 34 -6.32 -8.50 10.92
CA ILE A 34 -5.39 -9.10 11.87
C ILE A 34 -5.96 -10.46 12.34
N PRO A 35 -5.17 -11.56 12.30
CA PRO A 35 -5.60 -12.84 12.87
C PRO A 35 -5.82 -12.73 14.38
N ASN A 36 -6.91 -13.29 14.88
CA ASN A 36 -7.28 -13.21 16.31
C ASN A 36 -6.15 -13.72 17.24
N ALA A 37 -5.44 -14.76 16.82
CA ALA A 37 -4.35 -15.36 17.61
C ALA A 37 -3.18 -14.41 17.93
N VAL A 38 -3.01 -13.34 17.17
CA VAL A 38 -1.90 -12.36 17.35
C VAL A 38 -2.40 -10.95 17.67
N ARG A 39 -3.72 -10.76 17.75
CA ARG A 39 -4.35 -9.44 17.93
C ARG A 39 -3.84 -8.71 19.16
N ALA A 40 -3.80 -9.38 20.33
CA ALA A 40 -3.35 -8.78 21.57
C ALA A 40 -1.91 -8.21 21.50
N THR A 41 -1.05 -8.78 20.62
CA THR A 41 0.32 -8.26 20.41
C THR A 41 0.34 -7.17 19.35
N VAL A 42 -0.55 -7.21 18.38
CA VAL A 42 -0.54 -6.30 17.23
C VAL A 42 -1.32 -5.01 17.50
N ASP A 43 -2.41 -5.05 18.28
CA ASP A 43 -3.22 -3.87 18.56
C ASP A 43 -2.39 -2.72 19.18
N PRO A 44 -1.50 -2.93 20.17
CA PRO A 44 -0.63 -1.85 20.67
C PRO A 44 0.36 -1.32 19.61
N VAL A 45 0.77 -2.16 18.66
CA VAL A 45 1.62 -1.73 17.53
C VAL A 45 0.84 -0.78 16.62
N LEU A 46 -0.43 -1.09 16.33
CA LEU A 46 -1.30 -0.25 15.50
C LEU A 46 -1.64 1.08 16.19
N GLU A 47 -1.92 1.07 17.48
CA GLU A 47 -2.15 2.29 18.27
C GLU A 47 -0.94 3.22 18.24
N TRP A 48 0.26 2.68 18.40
CA TRP A 48 1.48 3.49 18.31
C TRP A 48 1.70 4.05 16.91
N ILE A 49 1.46 3.25 15.85
CA ILE A 49 1.55 3.68 14.44
C ILE A 49 0.61 4.86 14.19
N ASP A 50 -0.64 4.73 14.59
CA ASP A 50 -1.67 5.76 14.41
C ASP A 50 -1.29 7.06 15.11
N GLY A 51 -0.92 7.01 16.39
CA GLY A 51 -0.48 8.17 17.15
C GLY A 51 0.74 8.85 16.54
N PHE A 52 1.76 8.08 16.15
CA PHE A 52 2.97 8.62 15.54
C PHE A 52 2.70 9.29 14.19
N CYS A 53 1.88 8.65 13.35
CA CYS A 53 1.56 9.20 12.04
C CYS A 53 0.68 10.45 12.15
N THR A 54 -0.26 10.48 13.09
CA THR A 54 -1.08 11.67 13.37
C THR A 54 -0.24 12.86 13.81
N GLU A 55 0.79 12.64 14.63
CA GLU A 55 1.64 13.72 15.16
C GLU A 55 2.70 14.20 14.17
N HIS A 56 3.28 13.29 13.38
CA HIS A 56 4.49 13.57 12.61
C HIS A 56 4.36 13.40 11.09
N LEU A 57 3.29 12.73 10.61
CA LEU A 57 3.12 12.40 9.20
C LEU A 57 1.70 12.74 8.71
N ASP A 58 0.97 11.73 8.19
CA ASP A 58 -0.43 11.86 7.75
C ASP A 58 -1.18 10.51 7.81
N ASP A 59 -2.49 10.56 7.54
CA ASP A 59 -3.39 9.40 7.57
C ASP A 59 -3.01 8.34 6.53
N GLU A 60 -2.42 8.74 5.39
CA GLU A 60 -1.99 7.79 4.37
C GLU A 60 -0.81 6.95 4.86
N TYR A 61 0.15 7.55 5.55
CA TYR A 61 1.23 6.81 6.22
C TYR A 61 0.70 5.89 7.31
N ALA A 62 -0.29 6.32 8.10
CA ALA A 62 -0.93 5.48 9.11
C ALA A 62 -1.56 4.24 8.46
N ARG A 63 -2.35 4.42 7.41
CA ARG A 63 -3.02 3.35 6.67
C ARG A 63 -2.03 2.38 6.01
N LEU A 64 -1.01 2.87 5.32
CA LEU A 64 0.01 2.04 4.69
C LEU A 64 0.81 1.23 5.71
N SER A 65 1.13 1.84 6.86
CA SER A 65 1.82 1.18 7.97
C SER A 65 0.96 0.12 8.63
N ALA A 66 -0.34 0.39 8.85
CA ALA A 66 -1.29 -0.62 9.35
C ALA A 66 -1.42 -1.80 8.38
N LYS A 67 -1.47 -1.56 7.06
CA LYS A 67 -1.46 -2.60 6.03
C LYS A 67 -0.19 -3.45 6.09
N MET A 68 0.98 -2.83 6.28
CA MET A 68 2.25 -3.53 6.45
C MET A 68 2.27 -4.37 7.73
N ALA A 69 1.81 -3.82 8.87
CA ALA A 69 1.66 -4.54 10.13
C ALA A 69 0.74 -5.76 9.99
N ALA A 70 -0.41 -5.60 9.34
CA ALA A 70 -1.34 -6.69 9.07
C ALA A 70 -0.72 -7.80 8.19
N LYS A 71 0.07 -7.43 7.18
CA LYS A 71 0.77 -8.40 6.33
C LYS A 71 1.83 -9.19 7.11
N LEU A 72 2.57 -8.54 8.02
CA LEU A 72 3.49 -9.20 8.95
C LEU A 72 2.76 -10.10 9.96
N ALA A 73 1.63 -9.64 10.51
CA ALA A 73 0.81 -10.39 11.44
C ALA A 73 0.31 -11.73 10.85
N ARG A 74 0.05 -11.77 9.54
CA ARG A 74 -0.41 -12.96 8.81
C ARG A 74 0.71 -13.96 8.46
N LYS A 75 2.00 -13.58 8.57
CA LYS A 75 3.11 -14.54 8.38
C LYS A 75 3.07 -15.64 9.43
N ARG A 76 3.58 -16.80 9.11
CA ARG A 76 3.58 -17.95 10.02
C ARG A 76 4.99 -18.53 10.13
N PRO A 77 5.64 -18.40 11.32
CA PRO A 77 5.17 -17.64 12.50
C PRO A 77 5.21 -16.13 12.25
N SER A 78 4.32 -15.37 12.91
CA SER A 78 4.35 -13.91 12.82
C SER A 78 5.62 -13.37 13.50
N PRO A 79 6.42 -12.54 12.81
CA PRO A 79 7.61 -11.95 13.40
C PRO A 79 7.28 -10.95 14.53
N LEU A 80 6.06 -10.39 14.54
CA LEU A 80 5.60 -9.44 15.56
C LEU A 80 5.44 -10.06 16.95
N LEU A 81 5.40 -11.39 17.05
CA LEU A 81 5.33 -12.10 18.33
C LEU A 81 6.65 -12.09 19.11
N ARG A 82 7.74 -11.57 18.54
CA ARG A 82 9.07 -11.56 19.17
C ARG A 82 9.65 -10.16 19.19
N GLY A 83 10.20 -9.80 20.34
CA GLY A 83 10.85 -8.50 20.56
C GLY A 83 9.88 -7.41 21.01
N ASP A 84 10.37 -6.18 21.01
CA ASP A 84 9.64 -5.01 21.48
C ASP A 84 8.64 -4.51 20.42
N GLY A 85 7.37 -4.36 20.81
CA GLY A 85 6.29 -3.89 19.96
C GLY A 85 6.49 -2.45 19.45
N ARG A 86 7.08 -1.56 20.28
CA ARG A 86 7.41 -0.19 19.90
C ARG A 86 8.49 -0.15 18.82
N ILE A 87 9.51 -0.99 18.94
CA ILE A 87 10.56 -1.10 17.92
C ILE A 87 9.95 -1.62 16.60
N TRP A 88 9.02 -2.57 16.66
CA TRP A 88 8.31 -3.04 15.48
C TRP A 88 7.47 -1.92 14.85
N ALA A 89 6.68 -1.22 15.65
CA ALA A 89 5.83 -0.12 15.18
C ALA A 89 6.64 0.97 14.47
N ALA A 90 7.67 1.50 15.14
CA ALA A 90 8.56 2.51 14.57
C ALA A 90 9.25 2.02 13.29
N SER A 91 9.70 0.75 13.26
CA SER A 91 10.40 0.21 12.09
C SER A 91 9.45 -0.05 10.92
N ILE A 92 8.18 -0.36 11.16
CA ILE A 92 7.15 -0.47 10.13
C ILE A 92 6.93 0.91 9.47
N VAL A 93 6.68 1.96 10.26
CA VAL A 93 6.52 3.33 9.73
C VAL A 93 7.78 3.77 8.99
N TYR A 94 8.97 3.51 9.56
CA TYR A 94 10.23 3.82 8.91
C TYR A 94 10.42 3.08 7.58
N THR A 95 9.98 1.82 7.49
CA THR A 95 10.03 1.04 6.25
C THR A 95 9.10 1.61 5.19
N VAL A 96 7.85 1.96 5.57
CA VAL A 96 6.92 2.66 4.67
C VAL A 96 7.51 4.00 4.23
N GLY A 97 8.18 4.72 5.16
CA GLY A 97 8.91 5.94 4.83
C GLY A 97 10.00 5.72 3.78
N GLN A 98 10.78 4.62 3.87
CA GLN A 98 11.81 4.29 2.87
C GLN A 98 11.20 3.93 1.50
N VAL A 99 10.07 3.24 1.47
CA VAL A 99 9.33 2.94 0.23
C VAL A 99 8.89 4.23 -0.46
N ASN A 100 8.56 5.26 0.31
CA ASN A 100 7.95 6.51 -0.13
C ASN A 100 8.89 7.73 -0.08
N PHE A 101 10.20 7.50 0.05
CA PHE A 101 11.21 8.58 0.05
C PHE A 101 10.94 9.68 1.11
N LEU A 102 10.48 9.28 2.32
CA LEU A 102 10.16 10.22 3.41
C LEU A 102 11.30 11.17 3.77
N ASN A 103 12.55 10.79 3.50
CA ASN A 103 13.74 11.61 3.73
C ASN A 103 14.04 12.60 2.60
N ASP A 104 13.25 12.65 1.53
CA ASP A 104 13.41 13.61 0.45
C ASP A 104 12.74 14.94 0.83
N PRO A 105 13.50 16.06 0.95
CA PRO A 105 12.97 17.34 1.36
C PRO A 105 12.02 17.98 0.35
N SER A 106 11.94 17.46 -0.88
CA SER A 106 11.00 17.93 -1.89
C SER A 106 9.59 17.37 -1.72
N LEU A 107 9.40 16.39 -0.83
CA LEU A 107 8.13 15.73 -0.56
C LEU A 107 7.50 16.21 0.76
N THR A 108 6.19 16.06 0.86
CA THR A 108 5.41 16.34 2.08
C THR A 108 4.49 15.16 2.36
N PRO A 109 4.50 14.62 3.59
CA PRO A 109 5.37 14.97 4.73
C PRO A 109 6.83 14.57 4.50
N HIS A 110 7.75 15.18 5.23
CA HIS A 110 9.18 14.92 5.17
C HIS A 110 9.77 14.78 6.57
N LEU A 111 10.54 13.71 6.78
CA LEU A 111 11.34 13.49 7.99
C LEU A 111 12.69 12.89 7.61
N THR A 112 13.78 13.52 8.03
CA THR A 112 15.11 12.92 7.96
C THR A 112 15.20 11.71 8.89
N THR A 113 16.16 10.82 8.64
CA THR A 113 16.40 9.66 9.52
C THR A 113 16.71 10.09 10.96
N ASP A 114 17.38 11.24 11.13
CA ASP A 114 17.69 11.78 12.47
C ASP A 114 16.43 12.27 13.19
N GLN A 115 15.59 13.02 12.51
CA GLN A 115 14.30 13.48 13.04
C GLN A 115 13.39 12.30 13.39
N PHE A 116 13.30 11.31 12.49
CA PHE A 116 12.51 10.10 12.74
C PHE A 116 13.03 9.31 13.96
N SER A 117 14.35 9.14 14.07
CA SER A 117 14.97 8.46 15.23
C SER A 117 14.69 9.21 16.53
N ALA A 118 14.80 10.55 16.52
CA ALA A 118 14.50 11.39 17.68
C ALA A 118 13.03 11.30 18.09
N ALA A 119 12.10 11.44 17.14
CA ALA A 119 10.66 11.40 17.37
C ALA A 119 10.19 10.01 17.86
N SER A 120 10.65 8.92 17.23
CA SER A 120 10.28 7.56 17.62
C SER A 120 10.95 7.07 18.90
N GLY A 121 12.10 7.67 19.28
CA GLY A 121 12.96 7.20 20.38
C GLY A 121 13.67 5.88 20.08
N VAL A 122 13.74 5.45 18.82
CA VAL A 122 14.40 4.22 18.38
C VAL A 122 15.70 4.57 17.64
N PRO A 123 16.87 3.99 18.03
CA PRO A 123 18.14 4.27 17.38
C PRO A 123 18.13 3.94 15.88
N LYS A 124 18.79 4.76 15.05
CA LYS A 124 18.89 4.61 13.59
C LYS A 124 19.34 3.21 13.14
N SER A 125 20.34 2.64 13.83
CA SER A 125 20.84 1.30 13.52
C SER A 125 19.77 0.21 13.75
N THR A 126 18.97 0.36 14.81
CA THR A 126 17.85 -0.54 15.12
C THR A 126 16.74 -0.42 14.05
N LEU A 127 16.37 0.82 13.70
CA LEU A 127 15.42 1.08 12.62
C LEU A 127 15.88 0.44 11.30
N ALA A 128 17.12 0.70 10.88
CA ALA A 128 17.67 0.21 9.64
C ALA A 128 17.70 -1.34 9.57
N ASN A 129 18.18 -1.98 10.65
CA ASN A 129 18.25 -3.44 10.72
C ASN A 129 16.86 -4.08 10.71
N LYS A 130 15.91 -3.52 11.45
CA LYS A 130 14.56 -4.02 11.50
C LYS A 130 13.81 -3.76 10.18
N ALA A 131 13.99 -2.59 9.57
CA ALA A 131 13.43 -2.26 8.26
C ALA A 131 13.93 -3.22 7.16
N ARG A 132 15.23 -3.58 7.18
CA ARG A 132 15.77 -4.60 6.29
C ARG A 132 15.05 -5.94 6.47
N LEU A 133 14.89 -6.40 7.73
CA LEU A 133 14.17 -7.62 8.03
C LEU A 133 12.71 -7.58 7.52
N ILE A 134 12.02 -6.44 7.67
CA ILE A 134 10.66 -6.25 7.17
C ILE A 134 10.63 -6.37 5.65
N ARG A 135 11.52 -5.67 4.95
CA ARG A 135 11.59 -5.72 3.48
C ARG A 135 11.87 -7.13 2.97
N ASP A 136 12.83 -7.83 3.58
CA ASP A 136 13.16 -9.21 3.22
C ASP A 136 11.97 -10.16 3.48
N THR A 137 11.26 -9.99 4.61
CA THR A 137 10.11 -10.81 4.99
C THR A 137 8.92 -10.63 4.05
N LEU A 138 8.68 -9.40 3.60
CA LEU A 138 7.54 -9.04 2.74
C LEU A 138 7.90 -9.03 1.25
N ASN A 139 9.17 -9.17 0.91
CA ASN A 139 9.70 -8.99 -0.44
C ASN A 139 9.27 -7.64 -1.04
N THR A 140 9.47 -6.56 -0.28
CA THR A 140 9.06 -5.19 -0.64
C THR A 140 10.26 -4.28 -0.84
N GLY A 141 10.11 -3.28 -1.71
CA GLY A 141 11.15 -2.29 -2.02
C GLY A 141 10.56 -0.92 -2.32
N GLN A 142 11.38 -0.06 -2.90
CA GLN A 142 10.94 1.26 -3.36
C GLN A 142 9.84 1.13 -4.42
N PHE A 143 8.85 2.01 -4.37
CA PHE A 143 7.70 2.03 -5.26
C PHE A 143 6.84 0.76 -5.25
N ASP A 144 6.92 -0.08 -4.19
CA ASP A 144 6.03 -1.23 -4.06
C ASP A 144 4.56 -0.75 -4.05
N PRO A 145 3.72 -1.16 -5.02
CA PRO A 145 2.35 -0.67 -5.13
C PRO A 145 1.49 -0.91 -3.89
N ASP A 146 1.83 -1.93 -3.11
CA ASP A 146 1.11 -2.25 -1.87
C ASP A 146 1.34 -1.24 -0.76
N PHE A 147 2.48 -0.54 -0.78
CA PHE A 147 2.93 0.34 0.30
C PHE A 147 3.36 1.73 -0.18
N CYS A 148 3.23 2.01 -1.48
CA CYS A 148 3.55 3.31 -2.06
C CYS A 148 2.36 4.26 -1.92
N ARG A 149 2.67 5.53 -1.65
CA ARG A 149 1.69 6.61 -1.60
C ARG A 149 1.06 6.84 -2.97
N ARG A 150 -0.20 7.24 -2.93
CA ARG A 150 -1.03 7.46 -4.11
C ARG A 150 -0.44 8.49 -5.09
N ASP A 151 0.06 9.61 -4.55
CA ASP A 151 0.66 10.67 -5.35
C ASP A 151 1.97 10.24 -6.03
N LEU A 152 2.79 9.43 -5.35
CA LEU A 152 4.01 8.87 -5.93
C LEU A 152 3.71 7.81 -7.00
N LEU A 153 2.72 6.95 -6.78
CA LEU A 153 2.27 5.98 -7.79
C LEU A 153 1.71 6.69 -9.02
N ALA A 154 0.91 7.73 -8.84
CA ALA A 154 0.33 8.50 -9.94
C ALA A 154 1.41 9.14 -10.83
N ARG A 155 2.51 9.60 -10.21
CA ARG A 155 3.64 10.24 -10.91
C ARG A 155 4.67 9.28 -11.45
N ASN A 156 4.70 8.01 -11.00
CA ASN A 156 5.68 7.02 -11.47
C ASN A 156 5.29 6.47 -12.84
N PRO A 157 5.98 6.84 -13.95
CA PRO A 157 5.61 6.35 -15.27
C PRO A 157 5.65 4.82 -15.37
N MET A 158 6.59 4.17 -14.68
CA MET A 158 6.75 2.71 -14.73
C MET A 158 5.55 1.95 -14.17
N ALA A 159 4.80 2.55 -13.24
CA ALA A 159 3.59 1.96 -12.68
C ALA A 159 2.43 1.88 -13.70
N TRP A 160 2.55 2.61 -14.81
CA TRP A 160 1.54 2.71 -15.86
C TRP A 160 1.93 2.00 -17.16
N MET A 161 3.17 1.48 -17.24
CA MET A 161 3.64 0.78 -18.44
C MET A 161 3.14 -0.65 -18.44
N ILE A 162 2.39 -1.02 -19.47
CA ILE A 162 1.86 -2.38 -19.66
C ILE A 162 2.17 -2.88 -21.07
N GLU A 163 2.18 -4.18 -21.22
CA GLU A 163 2.32 -4.82 -22.53
C GLU A 163 0.94 -5.11 -23.13
N VAL A 164 0.70 -4.59 -24.33
CA VAL A 164 -0.50 -4.85 -25.12
C VAL A 164 -0.07 -5.33 -26.51
N ASN A 165 -0.40 -6.57 -26.85
CA ASN A 165 -0.05 -7.18 -28.14
C ASN A 165 1.45 -7.11 -28.49
N GLY A 166 2.31 -7.30 -27.49
CA GLY A 166 3.78 -7.25 -27.66
C GLY A 166 4.40 -5.86 -27.68
N LEU A 167 3.60 -4.80 -27.48
CA LEU A 167 4.06 -3.40 -27.39
C LEU A 167 3.92 -2.90 -25.96
N VAL A 168 4.96 -2.25 -25.45
CA VAL A 168 4.92 -1.56 -24.16
C VAL A 168 4.29 -0.19 -24.38
N VAL A 169 3.20 0.08 -23.68
CA VAL A 169 2.41 1.31 -23.80
C VAL A 169 2.11 1.91 -22.41
N ASP A 170 1.99 3.23 -22.36
CA ASP A 170 1.47 3.90 -21.17
C ASP A 170 -0.05 3.71 -21.09
N ALA A 171 -0.51 3.00 -20.07
CA ALA A 171 -1.93 2.68 -19.92
C ALA A 171 -2.82 3.92 -19.79
N ARG A 172 -2.29 5.06 -19.37
CA ARG A 172 -3.04 6.34 -19.30
C ARG A 172 -3.45 6.87 -20.67
N MET A 173 -2.76 6.41 -21.73
CA MET A 173 -3.07 6.77 -23.13
C MET A 173 -4.06 5.80 -23.78
N LEU A 174 -4.46 4.73 -23.10
CA LEU A 174 -5.40 3.76 -23.63
C LEU A 174 -6.86 4.23 -23.46
N PRO A 175 -7.79 3.71 -24.27
CA PRO A 175 -9.23 3.92 -24.07
C PRO A 175 -9.68 3.52 -22.65
N PRO A 176 -10.69 4.21 -22.08
CA PRO A 176 -11.15 3.98 -20.70
C PRO A 176 -11.50 2.51 -20.40
N GLU A 177 -12.04 1.78 -21.36
CA GLU A 177 -12.43 0.37 -21.22
C GLU A 177 -11.19 -0.52 -20.99
N LEU A 178 -10.09 -0.26 -21.70
CA LEU A 178 -8.83 -0.99 -21.54
C LEU A 178 -8.14 -0.61 -20.25
N GLN A 179 -8.21 0.65 -19.83
CA GLN A 179 -7.73 1.06 -18.50
C GLN A 179 -8.50 0.35 -17.37
N ALA A 180 -9.84 0.27 -17.48
CA ALA A 180 -10.68 -0.43 -16.51
C ALA A 180 -10.32 -1.93 -16.44
N GLU A 181 -10.08 -2.57 -17.58
CA GLU A 181 -9.63 -3.96 -17.64
C GLU A 181 -8.25 -4.15 -17.01
N ALA A 182 -7.31 -3.24 -17.32
CA ALA A 182 -5.96 -3.28 -16.73
C ALA A 182 -6.01 -3.13 -15.21
N ARG A 183 -6.86 -2.24 -14.65
CA ARG A 183 -7.09 -2.12 -13.20
C ARG A 183 -7.68 -3.40 -12.61
N ARG A 184 -8.70 -3.99 -13.24
CA ARG A 184 -9.30 -5.25 -12.75
C ARG A 184 -8.28 -6.38 -12.68
N ARG A 185 -7.35 -6.44 -13.63
CA ARG A 185 -6.25 -7.42 -13.64
C ARG A 185 -5.09 -7.08 -12.74
N GLY A 186 -5.08 -5.90 -12.10
CA GLY A 186 -3.97 -5.44 -11.26
C GLY A 186 -2.69 -5.11 -12.03
N LEU A 187 -2.80 -4.80 -13.32
CA LEU A 187 -1.67 -4.43 -14.18
C LEU A 187 -1.25 -2.98 -14.00
N ILE A 188 -2.16 -2.13 -13.54
CA ILE A 188 -1.91 -0.72 -13.22
C ILE A 188 -2.52 -0.37 -11.87
N PRO A 189 -2.03 0.69 -11.20
CA PRO A 189 -2.57 1.14 -9.93
C PRO A 189 -4.05 1.50 -10.02
N ASP A 190 -4.83 1.04 -9.04
CA ASP A 190 -6.20 1.50 -8.84
C ASP A 190 -6.19 2.62 -7.80
N LEU A 191 -5.99 3.86 -8.28
CA LEU A 191 -5.88 5.02 -7.40
C LEU A 191 -7.19 5.32 -6.66
N ASP A 192 -8.34 4.90 -7.19
CA ASP A 192 -9.63 5.11 -6.56
C ASP A 192 -9.86 4.12 -5.41
N ALA A 193 -9.27 2.94 -5.50
CA ALA A 193 -9.29 1.93 -4.43
C ALA A 193 -8.31 2.20 -3.30
N LEU A 194 -7.41 3.18 -3.45
CA LEU A 194 -6.40 3.57 -2.46
C LEU A 194 -6.85 4.77 -1.61
N GLY A 195 -8.08 5.28 -1.82
CA GLY A 195 -8.67 6.46 -1.17
C GLY A 195 -9.23 6.21 0.19
#